data_abba396e19da05cad5a6b5e2d04ba45c
#
_entry.id   abba396e19da05cad5a6b5e2d04ba45c
#
_cell.length_a   1.000
_cell.length_b   1.000
_cell.length_c   1.000
_cell.angle_alpha   90.00
_cell.angle_beta   90.00
_cell.angle_gamma   90.00
#
_symmetry.space_group_name_H-M   'P 1'
#
loop_
_entity.id
_entity.type
_entity.pdbx_description
1 polymer ?
#
loop_
_entity_poly.entity_id
_entity_poly.type
_entity_poly.pdbx_seq_one_letter_code
_entity_poly.pdbx_strand_id
1 'polypeptide(L)'
;MDEYSLQPARIADARRLAVMSQELVEAGLRPAWSASRITWHMRHPESIVLVARQDSSIAGFAIMRYGDDVAHLNLLAVDPAHRRRGVARRIMTWLEETALTAGTFIIGLELRATNEAAHAFYATMGYRELGRVSGYYQGIEQAIRMARDVRTGRDAVPGLKQPAP
;
A
#
# COMPACT_ATOMS: atom_id res chain seq x y z
N MET A 1 -16.28 14.99 10.41
CA MET A 1 -17.10 13.84 10.06
C MET A 1 -16.32 12.87 9.22
N ASP A 2 -16.45 11.63 9.56
CA ASP A 2 -15.73 10.57 8.86
C ASP A 2 -16.47 10.24 7.58
N GLU A 3 -15.99 10.77 6.48
CA GLU A 3 -16.62 10.57 5.19
C GLU A 3 -16.31 9.19 4.59
N TYR A 4 -15.28 8.52 5.11
CA TYR A 4 -14.79 7.27 4.54
C TYR A 4 -14.93 6.12 5.53
N SER A 5 -15.42 4.99 5.05
CA SER A 5 -15.40 3.73 5.79
C SER A 5 -14.28 2.83 5.24
N LEU A 6 -13.51 2.23 6.14
CA LEU A 6 -12.48 1.25 5.79
C LEU A 6 -13.00 -0.14 6.09
N GLN A 7 -12.97 -1.02 5.11
CA GLN A 7 -13.49 -2.38 5.23
C GLN A 7 -12.84 -3.31 4.21
N PRO A 8 -12.81 -4.62 4.49
CA PRO A 8 -12.36 -5.57 3.48
C PRO A 8 -13.20 -5.45 2.21
N ALA A 9 -12.55 -5.61 1.07
CA ALA A 9 -13.21 -5.57 -0.21
C ALA A 9 -14.20 -6.73 -0.37
N ARG A 10 -15.24 -6.49 -1.14
CA ARG A 10 -16.20 -7.52 -1.56
C ARG A 10 -15.78 -8.11 -2.89
N ILE A 11 -16.16 -9.35 -3.16
CA ILE A 11 -15.84 -9.98 -4.46
C ILE A 11 -16.34 -9.13 -5.64
N ALA A 12 -17.50 -8.49 -5.49
CA ALA A 12 -18.05 -7.60 -6.51
C ALA A 12 -17.16 -6.37 -6.82
N ASP A 13 -16.25 -6.01 -5.92
CA ASP A 13 -15.34 -4.88 -6.12
C ASP A 13 -14.16 -5.22 -7.03
N ALA A 14 -13.83 -6.49 -7.22
CA ALA A 14 -12.58 -6.92 -7.86
C ALA A 14 -12.34 -6.30 -9.23
N ARG A 15 -13.38 -6.20 -10.07
CA ARG A 15 -13.27 -5.59 -11.41
C ARG A 15 -12.93 -4.11 -11.34
N ARG A 16 -13.57 -3.38 -10.43
CA ARG A 16 -13.30 -1.94 -10.26
C ARG A 16 -11.88 -1.72 -9.74
N LEU A 17 -11.44 -2.54 -8.80
CA LEU A 17 -10.08 -2.46 -8.25
C LEU A 17 -9.03 -2.77 -9.32
N ALA A 18 -9.29 -3.74 -10.19
CA ALA A 18 -8.38 -4.04 -11.30
C ALA A 18 -8.26 -2.85 -12.27
N VAL A 19 -9.36 -2.18 -12.58
CA VAL A 19 -9.33 -0.96 -13.41
C VAL A 19 -8.56 0.16 -12.73
N MET A 20 -8.79 0.38 -11.43
CA MET A 20 -8.05 1.38 -10.67
C MET A 20 -6.55 1.09 -10.64
N SER A 21 -6.14 -0.17 -10.46
CA SER A 21 -4.73 -0.54 -10.51
C SER A 21 -4.13 -0.23 -11.86
N GLN A 22 -4.81 -0.62 -12.94
CA GLN A 22 -4.34 -0.37 -14.30
C GLN A 22 -4.15 1.12 -14.60
N GLU A 23 -5.10 1.94 -14.20
CA GLU A 23 -5.08 3.37 -14.48
C GLU A 23 -4.14 4.17 -13.56
N LEU A 24 -4.06 3.80 -12.27
CA LEU A 24 -3.42 4.61 -11.25
C LEU A 24 -2.03 4.10 -10.84
N VAL A 25 -1.80 2.80 -10.93
CA VAL A 25 -0.53 2.17 -10.48
C VAL A 25 0.27 1.64 -11.65
N GLU A 26 -0.37 0.97 -12.59
CA GLU A 26 0.28 0.27 -13.70
C GLU A 26 0.31 1.08 -15.00
N ALA A 27 0.04 2.38 -14.95
CA ALA A 27 0.03 3.23 -16.14
C ALA A 27 1.36 3.11 -16.90
N GLY A 28 1.27 2.80 -18.21
CA GLY A 28 2.45 2.59 -19.05
C GLY A 28 3.07 1.19 -18.95
N LEU A 29 2.54 0.33 -18.10
CA LEU A 29 2.96 -1.06 -17.96
C LEU A 29 1.85 -1.99 -18.45
N ARG A 30 2.21 -3.25 -18.69
CA ARG A 30 1.19 -4.28 -18.95
C ARG A 30 0.43 -4.58 -17.67
N PRO A 31 -0.91 -4.62 -17.70
CA PRO A 31 -1.69 -4.90 -16.49
C PRO A 31 -1.35 -6.28 -15.92
N ALA A 32 -0.94 -6.30 -14.65
CA ALA A 32 -0.60 -7.51 -13.91
C ALA A 32 -1.64 -7.85 -12.84
N TRP A 33 -2.40 -6.86 -12.38
CA TRP A 33 -3.40 -7.02 -11.32
C TRP A 33 -4.79 -7.20 -11.92
N SER A 34 -5.07 -8.43 -12.35
CA SER A 34 -6.39 -8.82 -12.84
C SER A 34 -7.40 -8.93 -11.70
N ALA A 35 -8.70 -8.91 -12.04
CA ALA A 35 -9.76 -9.19 -11.08
C ALA A 35 -9.58 -10.56 -10.41
N SER A 36 -9.13 -11.57 -11.15
CA SER A 36 -8.86 -12.91 -10.61
C SER A 36 -7.74 -12.89 -9.56
N ARG A 37 -6.66 -12.18 -9.83
CA ARG A 37 -5.54 -12.05 -8.90
C ARG A 37 -5.95 -11.31 -7.62
N ILE A 38 -6.74 -10.26 -7.76
CA ILE A 38 -7.27 -9.51 -6.61
C ILE A 38 -8.20 -10.40 -5.80
N THR A 39 -9.09 -11.14 -6.44
CA THR A 39 -9.98 -12.10 -5.77
C THR A 39 -9.19 -13.18 -5.03
N TRP A 40 -8.10 -13.66 -5.60
CA TRP A 40 -7.22 -14.60 -4.92
C TRP A 40 -6.73 -14.02 -3.58
N HIS A 41 -6.28 -12.76 -3.58
CA HIS A 41 -5.84 -12.10 -2.33
C HIS A 41 -6.99 -11.92 -1.34
N MET A 42 -8.20 -11.66 -1.81
CA MET A 42 -9.38 -11.57 -0.93
C MET A 42 -9.67 -12.88 -0.20
N ARG A 43 -9.37 -14.01 -0.82
CA ARG A 43 -9.62 -15.35 -0.28
C ARG A 43 -8.45 -15.95 0.47
N HIS A 44 -7.26 -15.37 0.32
CA HIS A 44 -6.06 -15.90 0.95
C HIS A 44 -5.98 -15.45 2.41
N PRO A 45 -5.80 -16.37 3.39
CA PRO A 45 -5.86 -16.04 4.82
C PRO A 45 -4.76 -15.07 5.27
N GLU A 46 -3.64 -15.00 4.55
CA GLU A 46 -2.52 -14.11 4.87
C GLU A 46 -2.54 -12.81 4.08
N SER A 47 -3.59 -12.54 3.34
CA SER A 47 -3.74 -11.30 2.56
C SER A 47 -4.94 -10.51 3.01
N ILE A 48 -4.87 -9.20 2.83
CA ILE A 48 -6.01 -8.29 2.99
C ILE A 48 -6.13 -7.42 1.75
N VAL A 49 -7.34 -7.28 1.25
CA VAL A 49 -7.71 -6.25 0.28
C VAL A 49 -8.62 -5.29 1.02
N LEU A 50 -8.11 -4.11 1.32
CA LEU A 50 -8.81 -3.08 2.10
C LEU A 50 -9.32 -1.99 1.19
N VAL A 51 -10.56 -1.59 1.37
CA VAL A 51 -11.21 -0.55 0.56
C VAL A 51 -11.64 0.60 1.45
N ALA A 52 -11.37 1.82 1.02
CA ALA A 52 -11.96 3.03 1.57
C ALA A 52 -13.15 3.43 0.71
N ARG A 53 -14.33 3.49 1.30
CA ARG A 53 -15.58 3.87 0.61
C ARG A 53 -16.10 5.19 1.11
N GLN A 54 -16.64 5.95 0.18
CA GLN A 54 -17.52 7.07 0.47
C GLN A 54 -18.85 6.76 -0.21
N ASP A 55 -19.91 6.57 0.57
CA ASP A 55 -21.20 6.08 0.08
C ASP A 55 -21.02 4.76 -0.71
N SER A 56 -21.40 4.71 -1.97
CA SER A 56 -21.26 3.52 -2.83
C SER A 56 -19.97 3.53 -3.66
N SER A 57 -19.18 4.61 -3.61
CA SER A 57 -17.97 4.70 -4.43
C SER A 57 -16.71 4.30 -3.67
N ILE A 58 -15.74 3.75 -4.40
CA ILE A 58 -14.43 3.39 -3.88
C ILE A 58 -13.50 4.59 -4.05
N ALA A 59 -13.06 5.14 -2.91
CA ALA A 59 -12.13 6.27 -2.90
C ALA A 59 -10.68 5.81 -3.01
N GLY A 60 -10.36 4.63 -2.51
CA GLY A 60 -9.03 4.07 -2.56
C GLY A 60 -9.02 2.63 -2.07
N PHE A 61 -7.90 1.94 -2.30
CA PHE A 61 -7.73 0.58 -1.82
C PHE A 61 -6.26 0.23 -1.65
N ALA A 62 -6.02 -0.83 -0.90
CA ALA A 62 -4.69 -1.41 -0.75
C ALA A 62 -4.77 -2.92 -0.71
N ILE A 63 -3.69 -3.57 -1.12
CA ILE A 63 -3.49 -5.00 -0.96
C ILE A 63 -2.20 -5.21 -0.19
N MET A 64 -2.29 -5.93 0.94
CA MET A 64 -1.13 -6.28 1.74
C MET A 64 -1.13 -7.77 2.07
N ARG A 65 0.03 -8.38 1.98
CA ARG A 65 0.24 -9.77 2.37
C ARG A 65 1.10 -9.81 3.62
N TYR A 66 0.64 -10.54 4.63
CA TYR A 66 1.36 -10.75 5.87
C TYR A 66 2.34 -11.93 5.71
N GLY A 67 3.58 -11.74 6.12
CA GLY A 67 4.54 -12.80 6.34
C GLY A 67 4.76 -12.99 7.85
N ASP A 68 5.71 -13.84 8.21
CA ASP A 68 6.03 -14.07 9.63
C ASP A 68 6.64 -12.81 10.27
N ASP A 69 7.67 -12.25 9.64
CA ASP A 69 8.40 -11.10 10.15
C ASP A 69 8.10 -9.81 9.38
N VAL A 70 7.77 -9.93 8.11
CA VAL A 70 7.58 -8.80 7.20
C VAL A 70 6.26 -8.94 6.47
N ALA A 71 5.47 -7.87 6.48
CA ALA A 71 4.32 -7.73 5.60
C ALA A 71 4.74 -6.97 4.33
N HIS A 72 4.15 -7.31 3.22
CA HIS A 72 4.42 -6.67 1.94
C HIS A 72 3.19 -5.92 1.44
N LEU A 73 3.32 -4.62 1.27
CA LEU A 73 2.29 -3.79 0.63
C LEU A 73 2.41 -3.94 -0.88
N ASN A 74 1.47 -4.66 -1.47
CA ASN A 74 1.48 -4.97 -2.91
C ASN A 74 0.96 -3.81 -3.75
N LEU A 75 -0.11 -3.18 -3.30
CA LEU A 75 -0.76 -2.06 -3.98
C LEU A 75 -1.30 -1.05 -2.97
N LEU A 76 -1.25 0.21 -3.34
CA LEU A 76 -1.99 1.31 -2.72
C LEU A 76 -2.38 2.29 -3.82
N ALA A 77 -3.65 2.58 -3.95
CA ALA A 77 -4.16 3.53 -4.93
C ALA A 77 -5.29 4.36 -4.35
N VAL A 78 -5.33 5.63 -4.69
CA VAL A 78 -6.41 6.56 -4.33
C VAL A 78 -6.94 7.19 -5.61
N ASP A 79 -8.26 7.16 -5.78
CA ASP A 79 -8.91 7.79 -6.91
C ASP A 79 -8.57 9.29 -6.92
N PRO A 80 -8.20 9.86 -8.08
CA PRO A 80 -7.84 11.28 -8.17
C PRO A 80 -8.88 12.24 -7.59
N ALA A 81 -10.16 11.90 -7.66
CA ALA A 81 -11.25 12.71 -7.10
C ALA A 81 -11.21 12.78 -5.56
N HIS A 82 -10.51 11.85 -4.92
CA HIS A 82 -10.41 11.76 -3.46
C HIS A 82 -9.02 12.06 -2.91
N ARG A 83 -8.10 12.53 -3.75
CA ARG A 83 -6.75 12.89 -3.32
C ARG A 83 -6.76 14.12 -2.41
N ARG A 84 -5.73 14.23 -1.56
CA ARG A 84 -5.54 15.31 -0.57
C ARG A 84 -6.61 15.34 0.52
N ARG A 85 -7.30 14.24 0.74
CA ARG A 85 -8.31 14.08 1.80
C ARG A 85 -7.88 13.10 2.89
N GLY A 86 -6.61 12.68 2.86
CA GLY A 86 -6.05 11.76 3.86
C GLY A 86 -6.46 10.29 3.69
N VAL A 87 -7.00 9.89 2.55
CA VAL A 87 -7.46 8.51 2.32
C VAL A 87 -6.30 7.53 2.40
N ALA A 88 -5.19 7.79 1.71
CA ALA A 88 -4.01 6.92 1.74
C ALA A 88 -3.45 6.79 3.16
N ARG A 89 -3.38 7.88 3.90
CA ARG A 89 -2.92 7.88 5.30
C ARG A 89 -3.81 7.01 6.19
N ARG A 90 -5.12 7.11 6.03
CA ARG A 90 -6.07 6.30 6.79
C ARG A 90 -5.94 4.82 6.47
N ILE A 91 -5.80 4.47 5.20
CA ILE A 91 -5.57 3.10 4.75
C ILE A 91 -4.29 2.56 5.37
N MET A 92 -3.18 3.30 5.26
CA MET A 92 -1.90 2.87 5.80
C MET A 92 -1.93 2.75 7.32
N THR A 93 -2.57 3.68 8.02
CA THR A 93 -2.73 3.60 9.47
C THR A 93 -3.45 2.33 9.89
N TRP A 94 -4.53 1.99 9.20
CA TRP A 94 -5.29 0.77 9.46
C TRP A 94 -4.42 -0.48 9.25
N LEU A 95 -3.67 -0.53 8.15
CA LEU A 95 -2.78 -1.65 7.85
C LEU A 95 -1.64 -1.77 8.87
N GLU A 96 -1.07 -0.65 9.28
CA GLU A 96 0.00 -0.61 10.27
C GLU A 96 -0.47 -1.10 11.65
N GLU A 97 -1.65 -0.68 12.08
CA GLU A 97 -2.25 -1.13 13.33
C GLU A 97 -2.56 -2.63 13.29
N THR A 98 -3.04 -3.13 12.16
CA THR A 98 -3.33 -4.54 11.97
C THR A 98 -2.05 -5.38 11.98
N ALA A 99 -0.99 -4.92 11.32
CA ALA A 99 0.30 -5.57 11.33
C ALA A 99 0.87 -5.65 12.76
N LEU A 100 0.80 -4.55 13.50
CA LEU A 100 1.25 -4.48 14.89
C LEU A 100 0.50 -5.49 15.76
N THR A 101 -0.82 -5.57 15.63
CA THR A 101 -1.66 -6.51 16.37
C THR A 101 -1.33 -7.97 16.00
N ALA A 102 -1.03 -8.23 14.74
CA ALA A 102 -0.66 -9.57 14.27
C ALA A 102 0.76 -9.99 14.67
N GLY A 103 1.56 -9.06 15.20
CA GLY A 103 2.96 -9.34 15.54
C GLY A 103 3.91 -9.29 14.35
N THR A 104 3.48 -8.73 13.24
CA THR A 104 4.31 -8.49 12.06
C THR A 104 4.73 -7.02 12.07
N PHE A 105 5.99 -6.74 12.39
CA PHE A 105 6.41 -5.39 12.75
C PHE A 105 7.01 -4.58 11.61
N ILE A 106 7.37 -5.24 10.51
CA ILE A 106 7.96 -4.55 9.35
C ILE A 106 6.98 -4.59 8.20
N ILE A 107 6.73 -3.43 7.59
CA ILE A 107 6.02 -3.35 6.31
C ILE A 107 6.99 -2.89 5.25
N GLY A 108 7.15 -3.70 4.22
CA GLY A 108 7.98 -3.39 3.06
C GLY A 108 7.12 -3.13 1.82
N LEU A 109 7.66 -2.35 0.90
CA LEU A 109 7.01 -2.02 -0.36
C LEU A 109 8.03 -1.68 -1.44
N GLU A 110 7.59 -1.72 -2.67
CA GLU A 110 8.28 -1.16 -3.81
C GLU A 110 7.39 -0.12 -4.48
N LEU A 111 8.01 0.94 -4.99
CA LEU A 111 7.34 1.96 -5.78
C LEU A 111 8.16 2.31 -7.00
N ARG A 112 7.48 2.79 -8.06
CA ARG A 112 8.18 3.25 -9.26
C ARG A 112 9.09 4.43 -8.90
N ALA A 113 10.36 4.38 -9.28
CA ALA A 113 11.34 5.41 -8.96
C ALA A 113 10.94 6.80 -9.48
N THR A 114 10.11 6.84 -10.53
CA THR A 114 9.58 8.08 -11.10
C THR A 114 8.39 8.66 -10.33
N ASN A 115 7.83 7.90 -9.40
CA ASN A 115 6.67 8.35 -8.62
C ASN A 115 7.11 9.13 -7.38
N GLU A 116 7.48 10.39 -7.58
CA GLU A 116 7.98 11.27 -6.51
C GLU A 116 6.92 11.54 -5.44
N ALA A 117 5.66 11.66 -5.83
CA ALA A 117 4.55 11.90 -4.91
C ALA A 117 4.37 10.72 -3.94
N ALA A 118 4.42 9.49 -4.43
CA ALA A 118 4.35 8.30 -3.58
C ALA A 118 5.57 8.20 -2.66
N HIS A 119 6.77 8.46 -3.18
CA HIS A 119 7.99 8.47 -2.36
C HIS A 119 7.88 9.45 -1.20
N ALA A 120 7.45 10.67 -1.46
CA ALA A 120 7.25 11.70 -0.44
C ALA A 120 6.17 11.27 0.58
N PHE A 121 5.08 10.70 0.11
CA PHE A 121 4.01 10.20 0.99
C PHE A 121 4.53 9.13 1.95
N TYR A 122 5.21 8.11 1.45
CA TYR A 122 5.73 7.05 2.31
C TYR A 122 6.79 7.57 3.28
N ALA A 123 7.64 8.52 2.84
CA ALA A 123 8.61 9.16 3.72
C ALA A 123 7.92 9.88 4.89
N THR A 124 6.82 10.61 4.64
CA THR A 124 6.05 11.27 5.71
C THR A 124 5.38 10.26 6.65
N MET A 125 5.10 9.05 6.18
CA MET A 125 4.55 7.97 6.99
C MET A 125 5.62 7.22 7.80
N GLY A 126 6.89 7.60 7.67
CA GLY A 126 7.99 6.98 8.42
C GLY A 126 8.68 5.82 7.68
N TYR A 127 8.38 5.62 6.41
CA TYR A 127 9.09 4.63 5.59
C TYR A 127 10.45 5.17 5.16
N ARG A 128 11.44 4.29 5.15
CA ARG A 128 12.82 4.62 4.77
C ARG A 128 13.20 3.87 3.51
N GLU A 129 13.94 4.54 2.63
CA GLU A 129 14.49 3.93 1.43
C GLU A 129 15.58 2.92 1.81
N LEU A 130 15.43 1.68 1.33
CA LEU A 130 16.40 0.61 1.57
C LEU A 130 17.33 0.42 0.38
N GLY A 131 16.89 0.75 -0.81
CA GLY A 131 17.66 0.57 -2.03
C GLY A 131 16.80 0.69 -3.28
N ARG A 132 17.44 0.49 -4.43
CA ARG A 132 16.79 0.56 -5.74
C ARG A 132 17.06 -0.70 -6.54
N VAL A 133 16.08 -1.11 -7.33
CA VAL A 133 16.18 -2.30 -8.18
C VAL A 133 15.91 -1.91 -9.61
N SER A 134 16.93 -2.03 -10.46
CA SER A 134 16.81 -1.73 -11.89
C SER A 134 15.93 -2.78 -12.58
N GLY A 135 15.08 -2.33 -13.51
CA GLY A 135 14.23 -3.21 -14.30
C GLY A 135 13.17 -3.98 -13.52
N TYR A 136 12.86 -3.58 -12.30
CA TYR A 136 11.91 -4.27 -11.42
C TYR A 136 10.52 -4.38 -12.06
N TYR A 137 10.03 -3.29 -12.64
CA TYR A 137 8.74 -3.26 -13.30
C TYR A 137 8.89 -3.71 -14.76
N GLN A 138 8.65 -5.00 -15.01
CA GLN A 138 8.63 -5.62 -16.34
C GLN A 138 9.92 -5.42 -17.14
N GLY A 139 11.07 -5.32 -16.44
CA GLY A 139 12.36 -5.09 -17.07
C GLY A 139 12.57 -3.68 -17.60
N ILE A 140 11.62 -2.76 -17.37
CA ILE A 140 11.61 -1.42 -17.98
C ILE A 140 11.96 -0.34 -16.98
N GLU A 141 11.36 -0.37 -15.78
CA GLU A 141 11.46 0.71 -14.80
C GLU A 141 12.15 0.28 -13.53
N GLN A 142 12.87 1.23 -12.93
CA GLN A 142 13.50 1.08 -11.64
C GLN A 142 12.46 1.18 -10.52
N ALA A 143 12.61 0.36 -9.48
CA ALA A 143 11.86 0.46 -8.24
C ALA A 143 12.72 1.03 -7.12
N ILE A 144 12.07 1.73 -6.21
CA ILE A 144 12.62 2.08 -4.90
C ILE A 144 12.00 1.13 -3.89
N ARG A 145 12.83 0.49 -3.07
CA ARG A 145 12.36 -0.29 -1.92
C ARG A 145 12.36 0.55 -0.68
N MET A 146 11.24 0.52 0.04
CA MET A 146 11.07 1.21 1.31
C MET A 146 10.50 0.26 2.36
N ALA A 147 10.78 0.55 3.62
CA ALA A 147 10.21 -0.20 4.74
C ALA A 147 10.07 0.68 5.97
N ARG A 148 9.16 0.25 6.85
CA ARG A 148 8.95 0.85 8.16
C ARG A 148 8.80 -0.23 9.21
N ASP A 149 9.43 0.00 10.37
CA ASP A 149 9.09 -0.72 11.61
C ASP A 149 7.90 0.00 12.26
N VAL A 150 6.75 -0.65 12.28
CA VAL A 150 5.50 -0.03 12.75
C VAL A 150 5.45 0.19 14.27
N ARG A 151 6.43 -0.36 15.01
CA ARG A 151 6.58 -0.07 16.44
C ARG A 151 7.14 1.32 16.70
N THR A 152 7.76 1.96 15.69
CA THR A 152 8.32 3.31 15.82
C THR A 152 7.27 4.37 15.52
N GLY A 153 7.38 5.53 16.21
CA GLY A 153 6.55 6.68 15.87
C GLY A 153 6.83 7.22 14.48
N ARG A 154 5.83 7.87 13.87
CA ARG A 154 5.96 8.47 12.55
C ARG A 154 6.89 9.68 12.53
N ASP A 155 7.04 10.31 13.69
CA ASP A 155 7.88 11.49 13.87
C ASP A 155 9.35 11.14 14.13
N ALA A 156 9.73 9.86 14.02
CA ALA A 156 11.11 9.43 14.12
C ALA A 156 11.91 10.06 12.97
N VAL A 157 12.87 10.91 13.31
CA VAL A 157 13.70 11.61 12.33
C VAL A 157 14.49 10.59 11.52
N PRO A 158 14.44 10.65 10.18
CA PRO A 158 15.25 9.76 9.34
C PRO A 158 16.74 9.89 9.72
N GLY A 159 17.37 8.78 10.06
CA GLY A 159 18.80 8.74 10.38
C GLY A 159 19.13 8.67 11.87
N LEU A 160 18.20 8.83 12.79
CA LEU A 160 18.43 8.47 14.17
C LEU A 160 18.54 6.94 14.29
N LYS A 161 19.69 6.48 14.78
CA LYS A 161 19.88 5.06 15.07
C LYS A 161 18.80 4.63 16.03
N GLN A 162 17.99 3.68 15.63
CA GLN A 162 17.10 3.01 16.55
C GLN A 162 17.96 2.36 17.64
N PRO A 163 17.54 2.39 18.90
CA PRO A 163 18.21 1.58 19.88
C PRO A 163 18.17 0.12 19.43
N ALA A 164 19.28 -0.55 19.57
CA ALA A 164 19.36 -1.98 19.26
C ALA A 164 18.27 -2.72 20.06
N PRO A 165 17.67 -3.76 19.48
CA PRO A 165 16.66 -4.56 20.17
C PRO A 165 17.24 -5.21 21.43
#